data_64d4b4b0d81eabe8a184950b5ece6a7f
#
_entry.id   64d4b4b0d81eabe8a184950b5ece6a7f
#
_cell.length_a   1.000
_cell.length_b   1.000
_cell.length_c   1.000
_cell.angle_alpha   90.00
_cell.angle_beta   90.00
_cell.angle_gamma   90.00
#
_symmetry.space_group_name_H-M   'P 1'
#
loop_
_entity.id
_entity.type
_entity.pdbx_description
1 polymer ?
#
loop_
_entity_poly.entity_id
_entity_poly.type
_entity_poly.pdbx_seq_one_letter_code
_entity_poly.pdbx_strand_id
1 'polypeptide(L)'
;MKYRAEIDVMPLKALLDPQGKAVTGSMKNLGLGEIENVRIGKHISLEIEATSKDVAKSKVEEACKKLLANQIMESYTFEIFEN
;
A
#
# COMPACT_ATOMS: atom_id res chain seq x y z
N MET A 1 23.23 -1.35 9.80
CA MET A 1 22.61 -2.53 9.16
C MET A 1 21.63 -2.09 8.09
N LYS A 2 21.50 -2.88 7.07
CA LYS A 2 20.54 -2.58 6.00
C LYS A 2 19.25 -3.35 6.24
N TYR A 3 18.14 -2.68 6.08
CA TYR A 3 16.81 -3.27 6.20
C TYR A 3 16.02 -3.06 4.93
N ARG A 4 15.05 -3.94 4.71
CA ARG A 4 14.12 -3.83 3.59
C ARG A 4 12.73 -3.57 4.16
N ALA A 5 12.02 -2.59 3.61
CA ALA A 5 10.64 -2.33 3.98
C ALA A 5 9.74 -2.70 2.81
N GLU A 6 8.67 -3.41 3.12
CA GLU A 6 7.62 -3.77 2.17
C GLU A 6 6.34 -3.07 2.62
N ILE A 7 5.83 -2.17 1.80
CA ILE A 7 4.75 -1.25 2.16
C ILE A 7 3.56 -1.46 1.24
N ASP A 8 2.39 -1.65 1.82
CA ASP A 8 1.14 -1.73 1.08
C ASP A 8 0.34 -0.45 1.31
N VAL A 9 -0.06 0.21 0.24
CA VAL A 9 -0.87 1.43 0.28
C VAL A 9 -2.18 1.15 -0.43
N MET A 10 -3.29 1.38 0.26
CA MET A 10 -4.63 1.13 -0.27
C MET A 10 -5.50 2.38 -0.13
N PRO A 11 -6.42 2.62 -1.08
CA PRO A 11 -7.40 3.69 -0.90
C PRO A 11 -8.30 3.39 0.29
N LEU A 12 -8.73 4.44 1.00
CA LEU A 12 -9.67 4.29 2.12
C LEU A 12 -10.99 3.73 1.60
N LYS A 13 -11.59 2.82 2.38
CA LYS A 13 -12.83 2.14 1.97
C LYS A 13 -13.99 3.11 1.72
N ALA A 14 -14.02 4.22 2.42
CA ALA A 14 -15.10 5.20 2.31
C ALA A 14 -14.99 6.07 1.04
N LEU A 15 -13.86 6.00 0.33
CA LEU A 15 -13.63 6.84 -0.83
C LEU A 15 -13.88 6.07 -2.13
N LEU A 16 -14.21 6.84 -3.16
CA LEU A 16 -14.40 6.28 -4.50
C LEU A 16 -13.04 5.81 -5.05
N ASP A 17 -13.02 4.58 -5.53
CA ASP A 17 -11.85 3.98 -6.20
C ASP A 17 -12.19 3.76 -7.67
N PRO A 18 -11.89 4.73 -8.56
CA PRO A 18 -12.24 4.61 -9.97
C PRO A 18 -11.59 3.40 -10.65
N GLN A 19 -10.34 3.08 -10.28
CA GLN A 19 -9.64 1.93 -10.86
C GLN A 19 -10.29 0.62 -10.44
N GLY A 20 -10.56 0.47 -9.15
CA GLY A 20 -11.23 -0.71 -8.64
C GLY A 20 -12.61 -0.90 -9.24
N LYS A 21 -13.34 0.19 -9.39
CA LYS A 21 -14.66 0.18 -9.99
C LYS A 21 -14.63 -0.28 -11.46
N ALA A 22 -13.66 0.22 -12.22
CA ALA A 22 -13.48 -0.17 -13.62
C ALA A 22 -13.14 -1.65 -13.74
N VAL A 23 -12.24 -2.15 -12.86
CA VAL A 23 -11.88 -3.56 -12.85
C VAL A 23 -13.09 -4.43 -12.49
N THR A 24 -13.85 -4.02 -11.48
CA THR A 24 -15.07 -4.73 -11.09
C THR A 24 -16.04 -4.86 -12.27
N GLY A 25 -16.23 -3.77 -13.01
CA GLY A 25 -17.07 -3.78 -14.21
C GLY A 25 -16.55 -4.71 -15.29
N SER A 26 -15.24 -4.74 -15.48
CA SER A 26 -14.60 -5.63 -16.46
C SER A 26 -14.78 -7.11 -16.11
N MET A 27 -14.81 -7.44 -14.81
CA MET A 27 -15.05 -8.81 -14.38
C MET A 27 -16.38 -9.34 -14.89
N LYS A 28 -17.41 -8.50 -14.87
CA LYS A 28 -18.73 -8.89 -15.40
C LYS A 28 -18.67 -9.21 -16.89
N ASN A 29 -17.89 -8.44 -17.64
CA ASN A 29 -17.73 -8.67 -19.07
C ASN A 29 -16.98 -9.97 -19.39
N LEU A 30 -16.17 -10.45 -18.44
CA LEU A 30 -15.42 -11.69 -18.58
C LEU A 30 -16.20 -12.92 -18.10
N GLY A 31 -17.44 -12.74 -17.66
CA GLY A 31 -18.23 -13.83 -17.11
C GLY A 31 -17.90 -14.13 -15.66
N LEU A 32 -17.27 -13.19 -14.95
CA LEU A 32 -16.85 -13.34 -13.57
C LEU A 32 -17.62 -12.38 -12.65
N GLY A 33 -18.93 -12.30 -12.86
CA GLY A 33 -19.80 -11.38 -12.14
C GLY A 33 -19.88 -11.61 -10.63
N GLU A 34 -19.43 -12.77 -10.14
CA GLU A 34 -19.35 -13.04 -8.71
C GLU A 34 -18.20 -12.29 -8.01
N ILE A 35 -17.28 -11.69 -8.79
CA ILE A 35 -16.19 -10.89 -8.24
C ILE A 35 -16.69 -9.46 -8.08
N GLU A 36 -16.65 -8.95 -6.85
CA GLU A 36 -17.18 -7.65 -6.50
C GLU A 36 -16.17 -6.85 -5.66
N ASN A 37 -16.39 -5.55 -5.60
CA ASN A 37 -15.66 -4.65 -4.68
C ASN A 37 -14.15 -4.71 -4.85
N VAL A 38 -13.69 -4.79 -6.08
CA VAL A 38 -12.25 -4.79 -6.38
C VAL A 38 -11.67 -3.43 -5.98
N ARG A 39 -10.55 -3.47 -5.29
CA ARG A 39 -9.83 -2.27 -4.85
C ARG A 39 -8.40 -2.35 -5.38
N ILE A 40 -7.91 -1.23 -5.88
CA ILE A 40 -6.57 -1.13 -6.44
C ILE A 40 -5.70 -0.28 -5.52
N GLY A 41 -4.60 -0.84 -5.07
CA GLY A 41 -3.61 -0.13 -4.29
C GLY A 41 -2.24 -0.27 -4.93
N LYS A 42 -1.20 0.04 -4.16
CA LYS A 42 0.17 -0.08 -4.64
C LYS A 42 1.05 -0.72 -3.57
N HIS A 43 2.09 -1.38 -4.01
CA HIS A 43 3.10 -1.97 -3.14
C HIS A 43 4.42 -1.25 -3.40
N ILE A 44 5.09 -0.82 -2.32
CA ILE A 44 6.36 -0.12 -2.40
C ILE A 44 7.42 -0.93 -1.67
N SER A 45 8.53 -1.22 -2.33
CA SER A 45 9.66 -1.88 -1.72
C SER A 45 10.81 -0.89 -1.65
N LEU A 46 11.46 -0.79 -0.49
CA LEU A 46 12.61 0.10 -0.33
C LEU A 46 13.64 -0.51 0.60
N GLU A 47 14.85 0.00 0.51
CA GLU A 47 15.93 -0.36 1.41
C GLU A 47 16.30 0.85 2.26
N ILE A 48 16.69 0.61 3.50
CA ILE A 48 17.06 1.66 4.43
C ILE A 48 18.23 1.22 5.30
N GLU A 49 19.21 2.11 5.43
CA GLU A 49 20.33 1.91 6.36
C GLU A 49 19.94 2.49 7.72
N ALA A 50 20.07 1.69 8.77
CA ALA A 50 19.71 2.12 10.12
C ALA A 50 20.51 1.34 11.15
N THR A 51 20.64 1.91 12.35
CA THR A 51 21.37 1.28 13.44
C THR A 51 20.60 0.15 14.11
N SER A 52 19.27 0.17 13.99
CA SER A 52 18.40 -0.87 14.56
C SER A 52 17.10 -0.95 13.77
N LYS A 53 16.39 -2.03 13.99
CA LYS A 53 15.07 -2.23 13.36
C LYS A 53 14.07 -1.15 13.78
N ASP A 54 14.12 -0.73 15.04
CA ASP A 54 13.23 0.32 15.55
C ASP A 54 13.47 1.65 14.86
N VAL A 55 14.73 2.00 14.61
CA VAL A 55 15.09 3.21 13.88
C VAL A 55 14.61 3.12 12.44
N ALA A 56 14.81 1.97 11.80
CA ALA A 56 14.32 1.75 10.43
C ALA A 56 12.80 1.91 10.36
N LYS A 57 12.09 1.31 11.31
CA LYS A 57 10.62 1.38 11.39
C LYS A 57 10.15 2.82 11.53
N SER A 58 10.78 3.59 12.41
CA SER A 58 10.43 4.99 12.64
C SER A 58 10.61 5.84 11.37
N LYS A 59 11.69 5.63 10.64
CA LYS A 59 11.97 6.37 9.41
C LYS A 59 11.04 5.98 8.27
N VAL A 60 10.71 4.71 8.16
CA VAL A 60 9.75 4.24 7.15
C VAL A 60 8.36 4.82 7.45
N GLU A 61 7.96 4.83 8.71
CA GLU A 61 6.70 5.46 9.13
C GLU A 61 6.64 6.92 8.70
N GLU A 62 7.71 7.66 8.93
CA GLU A 62 7.80 9.06 8.53
C GLU A 62 7.70 9.22 7.01
N ALA A 63 8.39 8.36 6.26
CA ALA A 63 8.34 8.39 4.80
C ALA A 63 6.93 8.13 4.28
N CYS A 64 6.23 7.17 4.88
CA CYS A 64 4.85 6.87 4.51
C CYS A 64 3.94 8.08 4.74
N LYS A 65 4.08 8.72 5.91
CA LYS A 65 3.24 9.86 6.26
C LYS A 65 3.51 11.08 5.40
N LYS A 66 4.77 11.31 5.04
CA LYS A 66 5.16 12.55 4.35
C LYS A 66 5.11 12.45 2.83
N LEU A 67 5.26 11.26 2.28
CA LEU A 67 5.44 11.11 0.83
C LEU A 67 4.71 9.92 0.23
N LEU A 68 4.86 8.73 0.80
CA LEU A 68 4.48 7.50 0.13
C LEU A 68 2.98 7.23 0.11
N ALA A 69 2.25 7.73 1.09
CA ALA A 69 0.80 7.58 1.17
C ALA A 69 0.14 8.94 1.37
N ASN A 70 -1.01 9.12 0.75
CA ASN A 70 -1.83 10.31 0.96
C ASN A 70 -2.76 10.02 2.15
N GLN A 71 -2.47 10.60 3.31
CA GLN A 71 -3.18 10.30 4.54
C GLN A 71 -4.67 10.65 4.52
N ILE A 72 -5.07 11.53 3.62
CA ILE A 72 -6.48 11.90 3.48
C ILE A 72 -7.26 10.83 2.71
N MET A 73 -6.60 10.20 1.72
CA MET A 73 -7.25 9.28 0.77
C MET A 73 -6.79 7.84 0.87
N GLU A 74 -5.69 7.57 1.58
CA GLU A 74 -5.06 6.26 1.59
C GLU A 74 -4.70 5.79 2.99
N SER A 75 -4.67 4.48 3.18
CA SER A 75 -4.12 3.85 4.37
C SER A 75 -2.89 3.03 3.96
N TYR A 76 -2.02 2.74 4.92
CA TYR A 76 -0.84 1.93 4.63
C TYR A 76 -0.54 0.98 5.79
N THR A 77 0.14 -0.11 5.41
CA THR A 77 0.75 -1.04 6.38
C THR A 77 2.14 -1.37 5.84
N PHE A 78 3.06 -1.75 6.73
CA PHE A 78 4.38 -2.15 6.26
C PHE A 78 5.04 -3.15 7.21
N GLU A 79 6.02 -3.86 6.67
CA GLU A 79 6.86 -4.78 7.44
C GLU A 79 8.33 -4.46 7.15
N ILE A 80 9.17 -4.66 8.16
CA ILE A 80 10.62 -4.42 8.07
C ILE A 80 11.34 -5.76 8.19
N PHE A 81 12.24 -6.00 7.25
CA PHE A 81 13.06 -7.21 7.22
C PHE A 81 14.54 -6.83 7.25
N GLU A 82 15.35 -7.65 7.89
CA GLU A 82 16.80 -7.51 7.79
C GLU A 82 17.25 -8.02 6.42
N ASN A 83 18.17 -7.28 5.85
CA ASN A 83 18.71 -7.62 4.55
C ASN A 83 20.06 -8.30 4.68
#